data_e1692a9a51035bcd28b343853177b3c3
#
_entry.id   e1692a9a51035bcd28b343853177b3c3
#
_cell.length_a   1.000
_cell.length_b   1.000
_cell.length_c   1.000
_cell.angle_alpha   90.00
_cell.angle_beta   90.00
_cell.angle_gamma   90.00
#
_symmetry.space_group_name_H-M   'P 1'
#
loop_
_entity.id
_entity.type
_entity.pdbx_description
1 polymer ?
#
loop_
_entity_poly.entity_id
_entity_poly.type
_entity_poly.pdbx_seq_one_letter_code
_entity_poly.pdbx_strand_id
1 'polypeptide(L)'
;MRLPLNIASGNLYLILHSILQLNSSDATRGSCKLKKQFHWEINTITPKSESHLGNTQPTERLNSGQLSPLPKPLLPVLKKTAEVFFQCPGEDYPISKAIHLSRLAAFNPKCRECPHRTETGNLSPQTVKRLQQTQTKRVSSQNLFTDEGVRGVYLNEINRIQAAQIAGAFSNMLWESLPLKGLAPQEPAAHALKIRHHSHEIFSAEKSRGPSVVIGFDERPSSPDIITGVANALRRNGCRVIDLGLTVPTMMSFALTHLQAQGAIMVTGSQCGPSYTGLDFLLENSQPVSTGHGLEKIQEIIKNGFGRASRQPGSQRTFHPLESYRAQFSKHFHALRPLKISIACSLRLVRETLDSLFEKLHCQLSWVDIPHQKRDLLNPSDSNVLKMSRHLQSGNFDLGMMIDDDNRCCAFFNESGKLLPHHQISKILMKALASEHTDKVFILDQEPQENFADTATGWKIHSHNGTLADSYIQMQKHQAVYAGSLTGYHWFREMVPTCDAILTLAHVLAALSFSDAPFSEVLSQ
;
A
#
# COMPACT_ATOMS: atom_id res chain seq x y z
N MET A 1 -5.40 -42.85 -2.58
CA MET A 1 -4.33 -42.12 -1.89
C MET A 1 -4.97 -41.02 -1.03
N ARG A 2 -4.96 -41.20 0.28
CA ARG A 2 -5.50 -40.22 1.26
C ARG A 2 -4.35 -39.41 1.81
N LEU A 3 -4.39 -38.09 1.64
CA LEU A 3 -3.50 -37.13 2.31
C LEU A 3 -4.30 -36.47 3.44
N PRO A 4 -3.76 -36.29 4.64
CA PRO A 4 -4.43 -35.57 5.73
C PRO A 4 -4.23 -34.06 5.56
N LEU A 5 -5.33 -33.35 5.45
CA LEU A 5 -5.36 -31.88 5.53
C LEU A 5 -5.57 -31.46 6.98
N ASN A 6 -4.52 -30.92 7.57
CA ASN A 6 -4.59 -30.25 8.87
C ASN A 6 -4.84 -28.75 8.57
N ILE A 7 -6.06 -28.27 8.74
CA ILE A 7 -6.43 -26.87 8.55
C ILE A 7 -6.57 -26.23 9.91
N ALA A 8 -5.64 -25.36 10.24
CA ALA A 8 -5.74 -24.49 11.42
C ALA A 8 -6.88 -23.47 11.23
N SER A 9 -7.66 -23.27 12.27
CA SER A 9 -8.96 -22.59 12.37
C SER A 9 -9.00 -21.07 12.05
N GLY A 10 -8.06 -20.54 11.29
CA GLY A 10 -7.99 -19.10 10.96
C GLY A 10 -8.58 -18.68 9.61
N ASN A 11 -8.79 -19.61 8.68
CA ASN A 11 -9.10 -19.24 7.28
C ASN A 11 -10.57 -19.44 6.84
N LEU A 12 -11.46 -19.83 7.74
CA LEU A 12 -12.85 -20.13 7.36
C LEU A 12 -13.69 -18.84 7.06
N TYR A 13 -13.31 -17.71 7.65
CA TYR A 13 -14.07 -16.47 7.51
C TYR A 13 -13.86 -15.77 6.15
N LEU A 14 -12.67 -15.91 5.57
CA LEU A 14 -12.34 -15.32 4.27
C LEU A 14 -12.94 -16.11 3.09
N ILE A 15 -13.07 -17.42 3.22
CA ILE A 15 -13.66 -18.28 2.17
C ILE A 15 -15.18 -18.09 2.09
N LEU A 16 -15.87 -17.90 3.20
CA LEU A 16 -17.32 -17.63 3.23
C LEU A 16 -17.68 -16.26 2.66
N HIS A 17 -16.82 -15.25 2.82
CA HIS A 17 -17.07 -13.91 2.28
C HIS A 17 -16.93 -13.87 0.74
N SER A 18 -16.05 -14.68 0.16
CA SER A 18 -15.85 -14.78 -1.29
C SER A 18 -16.96 -15.55 -1.99
N ILE A 19 -17.60 -16.51 -1.31
CA ILE A 19 -18.72 -17.30 -1.87
C ILE A 19 -20.04 -16.51 -1.87
N LEU A 20 -20.24 -15.60 -0.90
CA LEU A 20 -21.44 -14.77 -0.83
C LEU A 20 -21.45 -13.58 -1.81
N GLN A 21 -20.32 -13.17 -2.32
CA GLN A 21 -20.25 -12.12 -3.34
C GLN A 21 -20.48 -12.61 -4.78
N LEU A 22 -20.42 -13.92 -5.04
CA LEU A 22 -20.66 -14.50 -6.35
C LEU A 22 -22.16 -14.76 -6.68
N ASN A 23 -23.06 -14.57 -5.71
CA ASN A 23 -24.48 -14.89 -5.89
C ASN A 23 -25.42 -13.69 -6.09
N SER A 24 -24.91 -12.47 -6.30
CA SER A 24 -25.78 -11.27 -6.43
C SER A 24 -25.77 -10.58 -7.80
N SER A 25 -25.19 -11.17 -8.83
CA SER A 25 -25.11 -10.51 -10.14
C SER A 25 -25.57 -11.30 -11.37
N ASP A 26 -26.45 -12.30 -11.22
CA ASP A 26 -27.05 -12.91 -12.41
C ASP A 26 -28.52 -13.31 -12.19
N ALA A 27 -29.40 -12.35 -12.39
CA ALA A 27 -30.81 -12.55 -12.60
C ALA A 27 -31.30 -11.70 -13.78
N THR A 28 -31.00 -12.10 -15.01
CA THR A 28 -31.94 -11.97 -16.15
C THR A 28 -31.37 -12.66 -17.41
N ARG A 29 -32.18 -13.61 -17.89
CA ARG A 29 -32.27 -14.19 -19.25
C ARG A 29 -31.38 -15.36 -19.63
N GLY A 30 -32.03 -16.48 -19.89
CA GLY A 30 -31.59 -17.48 -20.86
C GLY A 30 -31.56 -18.91 -20.33
N SER A 31 -32.65 -19.62 -20.56
CA SER A 31 -32.78 -21.07 -20.39
C SER A 31 -31.68 -21.85 -21.07
N CYS A 32 -30.97 -22.72 -20.34
CA CYS A 32 -30.67 -24.06 -20.83
C CYS A 32 -30.28 -25.01 -19.70
N LYS A 33 -30.82 -26.22 -19.79
CA LYS A 33 -30.76 -27.33 -18.83
C LYS A 33 -29.33 -27.79 -18.54
N LEU A 34 -29.02 -27.95 -17.26
CA LEU A 34 -28.25 -29.10 -16.79
C LEU A 34 -28.38 -29.22 -15.26
N LYS A 35 -29.35 -30.00 -14.79
CA LYS A 35 -29.46 -30.46 -13.41
C LYS A 35 -28.42 -31.57 -13.20
N LYS A 36 -27.45 -31.39 -12.34
CA LYS A 36 -26.81 -32.46 -11.58
C LYS A 36 -26.90 -32.14 -10.10
N GLN A 37 -27.68 -32.97 -9.41
CA GLN A 37 -27.92 -33.00 -7.99
C GLN A 37 -26.60 -33.31 -7.26
N PHE A 38 -26.20 -32.45 -6.32
CA PHE A 38 -25.37 -32.83 -5.20
C PHE A 38 -26.20 -32.66 -3.94
N HIS A 39 -26.51 -33.82 -3.32
CA HIS A 39 -27.16 -33.90 -2.02
C HIS A 39 -26.04 -33.92 -0.97
N TRP A 40 -26.07 -32.98 -0.05
CA TRP A 40 -25.27 -33.01 1.16
C TRP A 40 -26.20 -33.18 2.35
N GLU A 41 -26.17 -34.35 2.99
CA GLU A 41 -26.78 -34.57 4.29
C GLU A 41 -25.90 -33.95 5.38
N ILE A 42 -26.44 -32.98 6.09
CA ILE A 42 -25.86 -32.44 7.32
C ILE A 42 -26.52 -33.20 8.47
N ASN A 43 -25.79 -34.14 9.06
CA ASN A 43 -26.18 -34.76 10.31
C ASN A 43 -25.93 -33.80 11.48
N THR A 44 -26.98 -33.17 11.95
CA THR A 44 -27.01 -32.44 13.22
C THR A 44 -27.22 -33.42 14.36
N ILE A 45 -26.21 -33.55 15.21
CA ILE A 45 -26.33 -34.30 16.47
C ILE A 45 -26.93 -33.36 17.51
N THR A 46 -28.19 -33.56 17.83
CA THR A 46 -28.86 -32.96 19.01
C THR A 46 -28.82 -33.96 20.16
N PRO A 47 -28.51 -33.58 21.41
CA PRO A 47 -28.61 -34.44 22.54
C PRO A 47 -30.09 -34.56 22.98
N LYS A 48 -30.64 -35.77 22.96
CA LYS A 48 -31.94 -36.08 23.57
C LYS A 48 -31.78 -36.33 25.07
N SER A 49 -32.55 -35.59 25.83
CA SER A 49 -32.92 -35.93 27.20
C SER A 49 -34.16 -36.84 27.13
N GLU A 50 -34.11 -38.01 27.72
CA GLU A 50 -35.33 -38.75 28.14
C GLU A 50 -35.08 -39.54 29.41
N SER A 51 -35.90 -39.22 30.38
CA SER A 51 -36.24 -39.97 31.59
C SER A 51 -37.14 -41.17 31.25
N HIS A 52 -36.88 -42.36 31.76
CA HIS A 52 -37.96 -43.22 32.23
C HIS A 52 -37.46 -44.27 33.23
N LEU A 53 -38.23 -44.34 34.32
CA LEU A 53 -38.22 -45.33 35.39
C LEU A 53 -38.58 -46.77 34.91
N GLY A 54 -38.05 -47.75 35.55
CA GLY A 54 -38.51 -49.13 35.41
C GLY A 54 -37.72 -50.10 36.32
N ASN A 55 -38.32 -50.40 37.48
CA ASN A 55 -37.94 -51.43 38.43
C ASN A 55 -37.78 -52.82 37.83
N THR A 56 -36.78 -53.59 38.29
CA THR A 56 -36.96 -54.96 38.86
C THR A 56 -35.63 -55.48 39.38
N GLN A 57 -35.63 -56.03 40.63
CA GLN A 57 -34.67 -56.93 41.29
C GLN A 57 -35.11 -58.36 41.02
N PRO A 58 -34.39 -59.46 41.56
CA PRO A 58 -33.05 -59.64 42.08
C PRO A 58 -32.36 -60.96 41.66
N THR A 59 -31.23 -61.27 42.37
CA THR A 59 -30.48 -62.58 42.57
C THR A 59 -29.43 -62.87 41.49
N GLU A 60 -28.18 -63.21 41.80
CA GLU A 60 -27.60 -64.13 42.76
C GLU A 60 -26.08 -63.84 42.94
N ARG A 61 -25.57 -64.34 44.09
CA ARG A 61 -24.17 -64.27 44.54
C ARG A 61 -23.24 -65.09 43.67
N LEU A 62 -21.96 -64.71 43.60
CA LEU A 62 -20.79 -65.55 43.75
C LEU A 62 -19.48 -64.79 43.93
N ASN A 63 -18.90 -64.94 45.07
CA ASN A 63 -17.51 -64.99 45.58
C ASN A 63 -16.35 -64.21 44.90
N SER A 64 -15.81 -63.34 45.74
CA SER A 64 -14.40 -63.21 46.19
C SER A 64 -13.27 -63.45 45.20
N GLY A 65 -12.63 -62.37 44.78
CA GLY A 65 -11.27 -62.31 44.29
C GLY A 65 -10.72 -60.90 44.49
N GLN A 66 -9.77 -60.79 45.42
CA GLN A 66 -9.07 -59.53 45.72
C GLN A 66 -8.37 -59.00 44.50
N LEU A 67 -8.77 -57.81 44.01
CA LEU A 67 -8.00 -57.01 43.10
C LEU A 67 -7.78 -55.62 43.75
N SER A 68 -6.51 -55.29 43.89
CA SER A 68 -6.01 -54.02 44.39
C SER A 68 -6.62 -52.82 43.62
N PRO A 69 -6.88 -51.72 44.28
CA PRO A 69 -7.48 -50.54 43.62
C PRO A 69 -6.49 -49.89 42.65
N LEU A 70 -6.89 -49.77 41.40
CA LEU A 70 -6.23 -48.95 40.39
C LEU A 70 -6.13 -47.50 40.89
N PRO A 71 -4.99 -46.82 40.67
CA PRO A 71 -4.86 -45.42 41.06
C PRO A 71 -5.87 -44.58 40.27
N LYS A 72 -6.63 -43.76 40.98
CA LYS A 72 -7.53 -42.73 40.39
C LYS A 72 -6.72 -41.84 39.46
N PRO A 73 -7.19 -41.56 38.21
CA PRO A 73 -6.54 -40.57 37.36
C PRO A 73 -6.63 -39.23 38.08
N LEU A 74 -5.48 -38.63 38.37
CA LEU A 74 -5.34 -37.24 38.80
C LEU A 74 -5.73 -36.35 37.60
N LEU A 75 -7.01 -36.07 37.46
CA LEU A 75 -7.44 -34.93 36.67
C LEU A 75 -6.89 -33.68 37.36
N PRO A 76 -6.11 -32.82 36.66
CA PRO A 76 -5.72 -31.56 37.24
C PRO A 76 -6.98 -30.79 37.57
N VAL A 77 -7.16 -30.48 38.86
CA VAL A 77 -8.19 -29.51 39.30
C VAL A 77 -7.86 -28.18 38.63
N LEU A 78 -8.51 -27.91 37.52
CA LEU A 78 -8.53 -26.57 36.93
C LEU A 78 -9.08 -25.65 38.02
N LYS A 79 -8.17 -24.92 38.69
CA LYS A 79 -8.56 -23.79 39.54
C LYS A 79 -9.40 -22.90 38.63
N LYS A 80 -10.70 -22.77 38.90
CA LYS A 80 -11.57 -21.73 38.32
C LYS A 80 -10.93 -20.41 38.72
N THR A 81 -10.05 -19.89 37.84
CA THR A 81 -9.65 -18.48 37.90
C THR A 81 -10.92 -17.70 37.65
N ALA A 82 -11.30 -16.84 38.59
CA ALA A 82 -12.46 -15.95 38.45
C ALA A 82 -12.33 -15.24 37.08
N GLU A 83 -13.29 -15.44 36.21
CA GLU A 83 -13.32 -14.77 34.92
C GLU A 83 -13.49 -13.27 35.18
N VAL A 84 -12.50 -12.50 34.76
CA VAL A 84 -12.51 -11.05 34.86
C VAL A 84 -13.30 -10.49 33.67
N PHE A 85 -14.37 -9.78 33.95
CA PHE A 85 -15.19 -9.09 32.95
C PHE A 85 -14.96 -7.58 33.02
N PHE A 86 -15.05 -6.93 31.86
CA PHE A 86 -14.87 -5.48 31.71
C PHE A 86 -16.13 -4.84 31.17
N GLN A 87 -16.61 -3.79 31.82
CA GLN A 87 -17.69 -2.96 31.31
C GLN A 87 -17.06 -1.85 30.44
N CYS A 88 -17.11 -2.01 29.11
CA CYS A 88 -16.54 -1.04 28.19
C CYS A 88 -17.56 0.02 27.77
N PRO A 89 -17.15 1.29 27.56
CA PRO A 89 -18.05 2.35 27.09
C PRO A 89 -18.73 1.96 25.76
N GLY A 90 -20.08 2.11 25.74
CA GLY A 90 -20.90 1.81 24.56
C GLY A 90 -21.13 0.33 24.30
N GLU A 91 -20.97 -0.54 25.32
CA GLU A 91 -21.38 -1.95 25.29
C GLU A 91 -22.50 -2.17 26.31
N ASP A 92 -23.54 -2.90 25.90
CA ASP A 92 -24.71 -3.20 26.75
C ASP A 92 -24.43 -4.33 27.76
N TYR A 93 -23.34 -5.08 27.57
CA TYR A 93 -22.96 -6.23 28.40
C TYR A 93 -21.45 -6.25 28.68
N PRO A 94 -21.04 -6.82 29.82
CA PRO A 94 -19.62 -6.97 30.15
C PRO A 94 -18.91 -7.94 29.20
N ILE A 95 -17.72 -7.58 28.77
CA ILE A 95 -16.89 -8.38 27.87
C ILE A 95 -15.80 -9.13 28.63
N SER A 96 -15.40 -10.30 28.12
CA SER A 96 -14.32 -11.08 28.71
C SER A 96 -12.95 -10.40 28.54
N LYS A 97 -11.98 -10.79 29.40
CA LYS A 97 -10.60 -10.33 29.31
C LYS A 97 -9.98 -10.57 27.91
N ALA A 98 -10.30 -11.69 27.27
CA ALA A 98 -9.80 -12.00 25.94
C ALA A 98 -10.30 -11.00 24.89
N ILE A 99 -11.58 -10.66 24.92
CA ILE A 99 -12.18 -9.66 24.02
C ILE A 99 -11.60 -8.26 24.30
N HIS A 100 -11.45 -7.90 25.60
CA HIS A 100 -10.82 -6.64 25.98
C HIS A 100 -9.41 -6.49 25.42
N LEU A 101 -8.54 -7.50 25.62
CA LEU A 101 -7.17 -7.48 25.12
C LEU A 101 -7.10 -7.48 23.58
N SER A 102 -7.97 -8.23 22.92
CA SER A 102 -8.08 -8.23 21.45
C SER A 102 -8.43 -6.84 20.91
N ARG A 103 -9.39 -6.15 21.56
CA ARG A 103 -9.76 -4.76 21.19
C ARG A 103 -8.63 -3.77 21.41
N LEU A 104 -7.90 -3.89 22.52
CA LEU A 104 -6.72 -3.06 22.77
C LEU A 104 -5.63 -3.30 21.71
N ALA A 105 -5.34 -4.56 21.40
CA ALA A 105 -4.35 -4.92 20.38
C ALA A 105 -4.72 -4.40 18.98
N ALA A 106 -6.03 -4.36 18.68
CA ALA A 106 -6.59 -3.83 17.43
C ALA A 106 -6.77 -2.29 17.45
N PHE A 107 -6.37 -1.59 18.51
CA PHE A 107 -6.56 -0.14 18.68
C PHE A 107 -8.02 0.30 18.48
N ASN A 108 -8.97 -0.46 19.04
CA ASN A 108 -10.39 -0.18 18.87
C ASN A 108 -10.75 1.23 19.37
N PRO A 109 -11.52 2.03 18.58
CA PRO A 109 -11.88 3.41 18.93
C PRO A 109 -12.52 3.56 20.30
N LYS A 110 -13.41 2.64 20.68
CA LYS A 110 -14.09 2.64 21.98
C LYS A 110 -13.12 2.47 23.17
N CYS A 111 -11.91 1.94 22.92
CA CYS A 111 -10.90 1.78 23.98
C CYS A 111 -10.16 3.07 24.32
N ARG A 112 -10.31 4.15 23.55
CA ARG A 112 -9.62 5.42 23.81
C ARG A 112 -9.95 6.04 25.14
N GLU A 113 -11.23 6.06 25.48
CA GLU A 113 -11.79 6.68 26.69
C GLU A 113 -12.21 5.63 27.72
N CYS A 114 -11.86 4.36 27.46
CA CYS A 114 -12.20 3.25 28.35
C CYS A 114 -11.37 3.34 29.65
N PRO A 115 -12.00 3.29 30.84
CA PRO A 115 -11.29 3.30 32.12
C PRO A 115 -10.34 2.11 32.28
N HIS A 116 -10.62 0.99 31.58
CA HIS A 116 -9.80 -0.23 31.61
C HIS A 116 -8.66 -0.24 30.58
N ARG A 117 -8.39 0.86 29.93
CA ARG A 117 -7.38 0.97 28.88
C ARG A 117 -5.96 0.59 29.32
N THR A 118 -5.63 0.81 30.59
CA THR A 118 -4.32 0.49 31.18
C THR A 118 -4.16 -0.98 31.52
N GLU A 119 -5.25 -1.76 31.50
CA GLU A 119 -5.23 -3.19 31.81
C GLU A 119 -4.79 -4.01 30.59
N THR A 120 -3.52 -3.90 30.25
CA THR A 120 -2.94 -4.47 29.03
C THR A 120 -2.61 -5.97 29.13
N GLY A 121 -2.75 -6.56 30.31
CA GLY A 121 -2.56 -8.00 30.52
C GLY A 121 -1.28 -8.55 29.90
N ASN A 122 -1.40 -9.57 29.04
CA ASN A 122 -0.28 -10.24 28.38
C ASN A 122 0.00 -9.69 26.96
N LEU A 123 -0.40 -8.47 26.64
CA LEU A 123 -0.05 -7.84 25.36
C LEU A 123 1.47 -7.67 25.24
N SER A 124 1.99 -7.77 24.03
CA SER A 124 3.43 -7.61 23.80
C SER A 124 3.92 -6.22 24.27
N PRO A 125 5.15 -6.11 24.80
CA PRO A 125 5.72 -4.82 25.20
C PRO A 125 5.68 -3.77 24.10
N GLN A 126 5.82 -4.18 22.84
CA GLN A 126 5.72 -3.29 21.69
C GLN A 126 4.30 -2.73 21.52
N THR A 127 3.27 -3.58 21.68
CA THR A 127 1.87 -3.16 21.61
C THR A 127 1.53 -2.21 22.76
N VAL A 128 1.99 -2.51 23.97
CA VAL A 128 1.81 -1.64 25.15
C VAL A 128 2.47 -0.29 24.94
N LYS A 129 3.69 -0.25 24.44
CA LYS A 129 4.40 1.01 24.11
C LYS A 129 3.64 1.83 23.08
N ARG A 130 3.08 1.18 22.04
CA ARG A 130 2.24 1.86 21.04
C ARG A 130 0.95 2.41 21.65
N LEU A 131 0.28 1.65 22.51
CA LEU A 131 -0.91 2.12 23.25
C LEU A 131 -0.59 3.34 24.12
N GLN A 132 0.55 3.36 24.80
CA GLN A 132 1.01 4.49 25.59
C GLN A 132 1.34 5.70 24.72
N GLN A 133 2.00 5.51 23.59
CA GLN A 133 2.28 6.60 22.65
C GLN A 133 1.00 7.25 22.10
N THR A 134 -0.06 6.47 21.91
CA THR A 134 -1.37 7.01 21.53
C THR A 134 -2.07 7.80 22.65
N GLN A 135 -1.64 7.66 23.92
CA GLN A 135 -2.19 8.44 25.03
C GLN A 135 -1.58 9.83 25.16
N THR A 136 -0.28 9.98 24.86
CA THR A 136 0.48 11.17 25.20
C THR A 136 0.39 12.30 24.18
N LYS A 137 -0.09 12.03 22.97
CA LYS A 137 -0.19 13.03 21.90
C LYS A 137 -1.66 13.26 21.52
N ARG A 138 -2.37 14.12 22.24
CA ARG A 138 -3.50 14.85 21.68
C ARG A 138 -2.93 15.98 20.82
N VAL A 139 -2.67 15.70 19.55
CA VAL A 139 -2.29 16.75 18.60
C VAL A 139 -3.57 17.35 18.04
N SER A 140 -3.63 18.67 17.98
CA SER A 140 -4.77 19.35 17.35
C SER A 140 -4.80 18.99 15.85
N SER A 141 -5.98 18.97 15.24
CA SER A 141 -6.18 18.72 13.80
C SER A 141 -5.32 19.62 12.89
N GLN A 142 -4.78 20.72 13.41
CA GLN A 142 -3.91 21.63 12.68
C GLN A 142 -2.53 21.03 12.34
N ASN A 143 -2.10 20.00 13.07
CA ASN A 143 -0.79 19.36 12.88
C ASN A 143 -0.85 18.08 12.02
N LEU A 144 -2.00 17.79 11.38
CA LEU A 144 -2.12 16.64 10.47
C LEU A 144 -1.46 16.90 9.11
N PHE A 145 -1.41 18.16 8.68
CA PHE A 145 -0.83 18.52 7.40
C PHE A 145 0.69 18.58 7.51
N THR A 146 1.35 17.84 6.66
CA THR A 146 2.81 17.81 6.47
C THR A 146 3.15 18.48 5.14
N ASP A 147 4.41 18.56 4.79
CA ASP A 147 4.82 19.15 3.50
C ASP A 147 4.30 18.36 2.29
N GLU A 148 4.09 17.04 2.45
CA GLU A 148 3.75 16.11 1.36
C GLU A 148 2.33 15.52 1.48
N GLY A 149 1.46 16.10 2.28
CA GLY A 149 0.08 15.61 2.46
C GLY A 149 -0.37 15.57 3.92
N VAL A 150 -1.15 14.56 4.28
CA VAL A 150 -1.75 14.43 5.61
C VAL A 150 -1.24 13.19 6.32
N ARG A 151 -0.78 13.34 7.55
CA ARG A 151 -0.30 12.22 8.38
C ARG A 151 -0.79 12.37 9.82
N GLY A 152 -1.17 11.23 10.41
CA GLY A 152 -1.55 11.19 11.82
C GLY A 152 -1.59 9.77 12.36
N VAL A 153 -1.54 9.64 13.68
CA VAL A 153 -1.72 8.35 14.34
C VAL A 153 -3.18 7.92 14.20
N TYR A 154 -3.38 6.74 13.60
CA TYR A 154 -4.71 6.20 13.34
C TYR A 154 -5.56 6.14 14.62
N LEU A 155 -6.81 6.61 14.53
CA LEU A 155 -7.81 6.75 15.59
C LEU A 155 -7.46 7.77 16.68
N ASN A 156 -6.22 8.17 16.81
CA ASN A 156 -5.82 9.17 17.79
C ASN A 156 -5.82 10.60 17.22
N GLU A 157 -5.21 10.76 16.04
CA GLU A 157 -5.04 12.05 15.37
C GLU A 157 -5.89 12.11 14.09
N ILE A 158 -6.02 10.99 13.39
CA ILE A 158 -6.84 10.89 12.18
C ILE A 158 -7.73 9.63 12.23
N ASN A 159 -8.98 9.79 11.85
CA ASN A 159 -9.96 8.73 11.72
C ASN A 159 -10.73 8.85 10.40
N ARG A 160 -11.62 7.92 10.13
CA ARG A 160 -12.45 7.88 8.91
C ARG A 160 -13.24 9.18 8.67
N ILE A 161 -13.74 9.82 9.72
CA ILE A 161 -14.56 11.05 9.59
C ILE A 161 -13.68 12.22 9.18
N GLN A 162 -12.52 12.39 9.81
CA GLN A 162 -11.56 13.44 9.46
C GLN A 162 -11.00 13.23 8.04
N ALA A 163 -10.66 11.99 7.67
CA ALA A 163 -10.24 11.66 6.32
C ALA A 163 -11.33 11.97 5.28
N ALA A 164 -12.60 11.68 5.59
CA ALA A 164 -13.74 12.03 4.75
C ALA A 164 -13.89 13.55 4.57
N GLN A 165 -13.67 14.34 5.63
CA GLN A 165 -13.69 15.80 5.56
C GLN A 165 -12.58 16.33 4.65
N ILE A 166 -11.37 15.82 4.81
CA ILE A 166 -10.21 16.24 4.00
C ILE A 166 -10.41 15.84 2.52
N ALA A 167 -10.90 14.63 2.25
CA ALA A 167 -11.25 14.21 0.89
C ALA A 167 -12.38 15.05 0.28
N GLY A 168 -13.34 15.48 1.10
CA GLY A 168 -14.38 16.43 0.72
C GLY A 168 -13.81 17.78 0.27
N ALA A 169 -12.85 18.32 1.01
CA ALA A 169 -12.17 19.56 0.65
C ALA A 169 -11.38 19.43 -0.66
N PHE A 170 -10.65 18.32 -0.83
CA PHE A 170 -9.97 18.04 -2.09
C PHE A 170 -10.94 17.96 -3.27
N SER A 171 -12.09 17.31 -3.09
CA SER A 171 -13.11 17.26 -4.15
C SER A 171 -13.63 18.65 -4.53
N ASN A 172 -13.82 19.55 -3.56
CA ASN A 172 -14.25 20.93 -3.83
C ASN A 172 -13.19 21.67 -4.63
N MET A 173 -11.92 21.50 -4.30
CA MET A 173 -10.81 22.07 -5.08
C MET A 173 -10.84 21.58 -6.54
N LEU A 174 -11.12 20.30 -6.78
CA LEU A 174 -11.24 19.75 -8.13
C LEU A 174 -12.46 20.32 -8.88
N TRP A 175 -13.60 20.51 -8.19
CA TRP A 175 -14.78 21.13 -8.80
C TRP A 175 -14.52 22.57 -9.25
N GLU A 176 -13.74 23.34 -8.49
CA GLU A 176 -13.37 24.73 -8.83
C GLU A 176 -12.43 24.80 -10.04
N SER A 177 -11.60 23.77 -10.26
CA SER A 177 -10.68 23.70 -11.39
C SER A 177 -11.33 23.23 -12.69
N LEU A 178 -12.54 22.67 -12.64
CA LEU A 178 -13.25 22.26 -13.85
C LEU A 178 -13.69 23.48 -14.66
N PRO A 179 -13.53 23.46 -16.00
CA PRO A 179 -13.97 24.58 -16.84
C PRO A 179 -15.48 24.80 -16.68
N LEU A 180 -15.87 26.05 -16.42
CA LEU A 180 -17.26 26.45 -16.37
C LEU A 180 -17.92 26.13 -17.72
N LYS A 181 -19.09 25.49 -17.67
CA LYS A 181 -19.87 25.17 -18.87
C LYS A 181 -20.18 26.43 -19.66
N GLY A 182 -19.68 26.51 -20.88
CA GLY A 182 -20.05 27.57 -21.84
C GLY A 182 -18.93 28.03 -22.78
N LEU A 183 -17.69 27.75 -22.47
CA LEU A 183 -16.58 28.02 -23.40
C LEU A 183 -16.25 26.67 -24.09
N ALA A 184 -16.51 26.60 -25.39
CA ALA A 184 -16.08 25.48 -26.20
C ALA A 184 -14.55 25.34 -26.07
N PRO A 185 -14.03 24.12 -25.87
CA PRO A 185 -12.59 23.90 -25.87
C PRO A 185 -12.05 24.29 -27.24
N GLN A 186 -11.11 25.25 -27.29
CA GLN A 186 -10.26 25.39 -28.46
C GLN A 186 -9.51 24.05 -28.62
N GLU A 187 -9.63 23.44 -29.78
CA GLU A 187 -8.96 22.18 -30.09
C GLU A 187 -7.46 22.30 -29.79
N PRO A 188 -6.88 21.41 -28.98
CA PRO A 188 -5.43 21.35 -28.87
C PRO A 188 -4.86 20.88 -30.20
N ALA A 189 -3.83 21.56 -30.66
CA ALA A 189 -3.13 21.31 -31.91
C ALA A 189 -2.82 19.82 -32.10
N ALA A 190 -3.20 19.31 -33.26
CA ALA A 190 -3.13 17.92 -33.68
C ALA A 190 -1.68 17.43 -33.81
N HIS A 191 -1.08 16.94 -32.75
CA HIS A 191 0.09 16.05 -32.77
C HIS A 191 0.14 15.09 -31.57
N ALA A 192 -1.02 14.58 -31.14
CA ALA A 192 -1.02 13.41 -30.24
C ALA A 192 -1.21 12.15 -31.07
N LEU A 193 -0.22 11.28 -31.01
CA LEU A 193 -0.23 9.94 -31.63
C LEU A 193 -1.55 9.20 -31.38
N LYS A 194 -2.20 8.84 -32.48
CA LYS A 194 -3.37 7.96 -32.49
C LYS A 194 -2.99 6.54 -32.02
N ILE A 195 -3.03 6.28 -30.74
CA ILE A 195 -3.19 4.91 -30.24
C ILE A 195 -4.68 4.72 -29.95
N ARG A 196 -5.40 4.30 -30.97
CA ARG A 196 -6.78 3.83 -30.83
C ARG A 196 -6.74 2.43 -30.24
N HIS A 197 -6.93 2.30 -28.93
CA HIS A 197 -7.34 1.05 -28.31
C HIS A 197 -8.85 1.06 -28.07
N HIS A 198 -9.48 -0.07 -28.33
CA HIS A 198 -10.92 -0.38 -28.35
C HIS A 198 -11.70 -0.17 -27.04
N SER A 199 -11.24 0.63 -26.11
CA SER A 199 -11.93 0.93 -24.84
C SER A 199 -12.86 2.15 -24.89
N HIS A 200 -13.03 2.79 -26.06
CA HIS A 200 -13.78 4.06 -26.18
C HIS A 200 -15.32 3.90 -26.19
N GLU A 201 -15.87 2.71 -26.37
CA GLU A 201 -17.33 2.56 -26.57
C GLU A 201 -18.15 2.42 -25.28
N ILE A 202 -17.55 2.22 -24.12
CA ILE A 202 -18.30 2.10 -22.84
C ILE A 202 -18.50 3.47 -22.16
N PHE A 203 -17.79 4.51 -22.58
CA PHE A 203 -17.81 5.83 -21.92
C PHE A 203 -18.89 6.80 -22.39
N SER A 204 -19.67 6.49 -23.41
CA SER A 204 -20.60 7.46 -24.01
C SER A 204 -21.98 7.55 -23.35
N ALA A 205 -22.32 6.70 -22.39
CA ALA A 205 -23.69 6.61 -21.86
C ALA A 205 -23.94 7.31 -20.52
N GLU A 206 -22.92 7.60 -19.69
CA GLU A 206 -23.11 8.30 -18.42
C GLU A 206 -22.56 9.73 -18.46
N LYS A 207 -23.41 10.68 -18.73
CA LYS A 207 -23.18 12.12 -18.50
C LYS A 207 -23.13 12.47 -17.00
N SER A 208 -22.31 11.78 -16.23
CA SER A 208 -22.01 12.19 -14.86
C SER A 208 -21.02 13.36 -14.93
N ARG A 209 -21.48 14.54 -14.48
CA ARG A 209 -20.83 15.85 -14.67
C ARG A 209 -19.69 16.12 -13.71
N GLY A 210 -19.35 15.20 -12.80
CA GLY A 210 -18.36 15.43 -11.75
C GLY A 210 -16.94 14.98 -12.10
N PRO A 211 -15.92 15.48 -11.37
CA PRO A 211 -14.53 15.09 -11.58
C PRO A 211 -14.37 13.60 -11.32
N SER A 212 -13.52 12.93 -12.11
CA SER A 212 -13.10 11.55 -11.83
C SER A 212 -11.90 11.57 -10.87
N VAL A 213 -12.00 10.77 -9.82
CA VAL A 213 -11.00 10.69 -8.78
C VAL A 213 -10.60 9.23 -8.58
N VAL A 214 -9.32 8.95 -8.77
CA VAL A 214 -8.74 7.63 -8.48
C VAL A 214 -8.48 7.54 -6.99
N ILE A 215 -8.85 6.42 -6.36
CA ILE A 215 -8.54 6.16 -4.95
C ILE A 215 -7.88 4.81 -4.79
N GLY A 216 -7.06 4.67 -3.76
CA GLY A 216 -6.43 3.40 -3.40
C GLY A 216 -5.79 3.49 -2.02
N PHE A 217 -5.29 2.37 -1.52
CA PHE A 217 -4.75 2.29 -0.18
C PHE A 217 -3.58 1.30 -0.07
N ASP A 218 -2.72 1.55 0.92
CA ASP A 218 -1.56 0.71 1.23
C ASP A 218 -1.91 -0.52 2.10
N GLU A 219 -0.93 -1.39 2.37
CA GLU A 219 -1.09 -2.63 3.13
C GLU A 219 -1.32 -2.43 4.64
N ARG A 220 -1.48 -1.19 5.14
CA ARG A 220 -1.69 -0.92 6.57
C ARG A 220 -3.07 -1.38 7.03
N PRO A 221 -3.17 -1.95 8.25
CA PRO A 221 -4.47 -2.39 8.80
C PRO A 221 -5.51 -1.27 8.95
N SER A 222 -5.07 0.00 9.03
CA SER A 222 -5.95 1.18 9.13
C SER A 222 -6.56 1.59 7.79
N SER A 223 -5.92 1.25 6.68
CA SER A 223 -6.24 1.82 5.36
C SER A 223 -7.63 1.43 4.83
N PRO A 224 -8.15 0.21 5.04
CA PRO A 224 -9.51 -0.15 4.65
C PRO A 224 -10.62 0.66 5.34
N ASP A 225 -10.40 1.10 6.60
CA ASP A 225 -11.35 1.97 7.29
C ASP A 225 -11.33 3.39 6.73
N ILE A 226 -10.15 3.94 6.54
CA ILE A 226 -9.95 5.30 6.05
C ILE A 226 -10.47 5.46 4.62
N ILE A 227 -10.16 4.53 3.71
CA ILE A 227 -10.59 4.62 2.31
C ILE A 227 -12.11 4.61 2.16
N THR A 228 -12.82 3.91 3.04
CA THR A 228 -14.30 3.92 3.07
C THR A 228 -14.84 5.34 3.32
N GLY A 229 -14.22 6.10 4.21
CA GLY A 229 -14.58 7.50 4.46
C GLY A 229 -14.31 8.39 3.25
N VAL A 230 -13.14 8.23 2.64
CA VAL A 230 -12.72 8.96 1.43
C VAL A 230 -13.69 8.71 0.28
N ALA A 231 -13.97 7.44 -0.06
CA ALA A 231 -14.87 7.06 -1.16
C ALA A 231 -16.28 7.65 -0.96
N ASN A 232 -16.82 7.55 0.26
CA ASN A 232 -18.14 8.07 0.57
C ASN A 232 -18.20 9.61 0.46
N ALA A 233 -17.17 10.34 0.91
CA ALA A 233 -17.11 11.79 0.80
C ALA A 233 -17.07 12.24 -0.66
N LEU A 234 -16.20 11.65 -1.46
CA LEU A 234 -16.09 11.94 -2.90
C LEU A 234 -17.41 11.70 -3.63
N ARG A 235 -18.06 10.56 -3.39
CA ARG A 235 -19.36 10.25 -4.01
C ARG A 235 -20.46 11.22 -3.59
N ARG A 236 -20.53 11.59 -2.31
CA ARG A 236 -21.50 12.60 -1.81
C ARG A 236 -21.30 13.96 -2.49
N ASN A 237 -20.06 14.29 -2.84
CA ASN A 237 -19.73 15.52 -3.56
C ASN A 237 -19.89 15.39 -5.09
N GLY A 238 -20.44 14.26 -5.58
CA GLY A 238 -20.74 14.05 -7.00
C GLY A 238 -19.54 13.63 -7.85
N CYS A 239 -18.40 13.23 -7.24
CA CYS A 239 -17.23 12.73 -7.97
C CYS A 239 -17.47 11.31 -8.50
N ARG A 240 -16.89 11.01 -9.65
CA ARG A 240 -16.78 9.64 -10.18
C ARG A 240 -15.56 8.97 -9.56
N VAL A 241 -15.79 8.05 -8.66
CA VAL A 241 -14.72 7.35 -7.95
C VAL A 241 -14.26 6.14 -8.75
N ILE A 242 -12.94 6.01 -8.93
CA ILE A 242 -12.28 4.85 -9.52
C ILE A 242 -11.42 4.23 -8.43
N ASP A 243 -11.86 3.09 -7.92
CA ASP A 243 -11.26 2.40 -6.78
C ASP A 243 -10.25 1.35 -7.27
N LEU A 244 -8.99 1.52 -6.93
CA LEU A 244 -7.91 0.59 -7.26
C LEU A 244 -7.79 -0.55 -6.23
N GLY A 245 -8.41 -0.39 -5.05
CA GLY A 245 -8.17 -1.28 -3.93
C GLY A 245 -6.77 -1.10 -3.34
N LEU A 246 -6.15 -2.22 -2.97
CA LEU A 246 -4.76 -2.26 -2.50
C LEU A 246 -3.82 -1.86 -3.65
N THR A 247 -2.97 -0.86 -3.41
CA THR A 247 -2.07 -0.31 -4.42
C THR A 247 -0.84 0.35 -3.78
N VAL A 248 0.08 0.81 -4.62
CA VAL A 248 1.23 1.63 -4.22
C VAL A 248 1.17 2.99 -4.93
N PRO A 249 1.82 4.04 -4.39
CA PRO A 249 1.76 5.39 -4.96
C PRO A 249 2.16 5.46 -6.45
N THR A 250 3.15 4.70 -6.88
CA THR A 250 3.60 4.66 -8.28
C THR A 250 2.54 4.07 -9.22
N MET A 251 1.88 3.00 -8.78
CA MET A 251 0.78 2.38 -9.53
C MET A 251 -0.46 3.29 -9.57
N MET A 252 -0.69 4.09 -8.52
CA MET A 252 -1.74 5.11 -8.52
C MET A 252 -1.45 6.23 -9.53
N SER A 253 -0.22 6.74 -9.58
CA SER A 253 0.22 7.73 -10.58
C SER A 253 0.00 7.20 -12.00
N PHE A 254 0.37 5.95 -12.25
CA PHE A 254 0.11 5.28 -13.52
C PHE A 254 -1.39 5.24 -13.84
N ALA A 255 -2.22 4.79 -12.90
CA ALA A 255 -3.67 4.66 -13.10
C ALA A 255 -4.32 6.02 -13.35
N LEU A 256 -3.91 7.06 -12.61
CA LEU A 256 -4.40 8.44 -12.79
C LEU A 256 -4.20 8.92 -14.23
N THR A 257 -3.00 8.75 -14.76
CA THR A 257 -2.65 9.15 -16.13
C THR A 257 -3.33 8.25 -17.16
N HIS A 258 -3.28 6.94 -16.97
CA HIS A 258 -3.87 5.95 -17.88
C HIS A 258 -5.40 6.14 -18.04
N LEU A 259 -6.08 6.51 -16.97
CA LEU A 259 -7.53 6.74 -16.93
C LEU A 259 -7.91 8.20 -17.20
N GLN A 260 -6.95 9.10 -17.40
CA GLN A 260 -7.16 10.52 -17.61
C GLN A 260 -8.08 11.14 -16.54
N ALA A 261 -7.85 10.78 -15.26
CA ALA A 261 -8.64 11.27 -14.16
C ALA A 261 -8.13 12.65 -13.69
N GLN A 262 -9.00 13.45 -13.06
CA GLN A 262 -8.69 14.82 -12.63
C GLN A 262 -7.93 14.86 -11.31
N GLY A 263 -7.94 13.78 -10.54
CA GLY A 263 -7.15 13.73 -9.30
C GLY A 263 -7.12 12.33 -8.70
N ALA A 264 -6.27 12.16 -7.70
CA ALA A 264 -6.19 10.91 -6.96
C ALA A 264 -5.98 11.15 -5.47
N ILE A 265 -6.43 10.21 -4.65
CA ILE A 265 -6.18 10.15 -3.21
C ILE A 265 -5.61 8.78 -2.86
N MET A 266 -4.39 8.76 -2.36
CA MET A 266 -3.76 7.58 -1.77
C MET A 266 -3.94 7.58 -0.27
N VAL A 267 -4.55 6.55 0.27
CA VAL A 267 -4.57 6.32 1.72
C VAL A 267 -3.29 5.60 2.11
N THR A 268 -2.40 6.31 2.80
CA THR A 268 -1.08 5.77 3.15
C THR A 268 -0.50 6.45 4.39
N GLY A 269 0.29 5.72 5.14
CA GLY A 269 1.18 6.30 6.15
C GLY A 269 2.56 6.63 5.59
N SER A 270 2.82 6.34 4.31
CA SER A 270 4.12 6.55 3.66
C SER A 270 5.28 6.02 4.53
N GLN A 271 6.36 6.75 4.64
CA GLN A 271 7.53 6.39 5.44
C GLN A 271 7.33 6.50 6.96
N CYS A 272 6.13 6.85 7.44
CA CYS A 272 5.84 6.89 8.87
C CYS A 272 5.72 5.48 9.46
N GLY A 273 5.79 5.39 10.80
CA GLY A 273 5.64 4.13 11.52
C GLY A 273 4.28 3.45 11.28
N PRO A 274 4.13 2.16 11.60
CA PRO A 274 2.95 1.36 11.24
C PRO A 274 1.65 1.79 11.93
N SER A 275 1.70 2.64 12.97
CA SER A 275 0.53 3.23 13.61
C SER A 275 0.00 4.48 12.91
N TYR A 276 0.75 5.01 11.94
CA TYR A 276 0.34 6.19 11.17
C TYR A 276 -0.51 5.80 9.99
N THR A 277 -1.40 6.72 9.61
CA THR A 277 -2.16 6.72 8.35
C THR A 277 -2.27 8.15 7.85
N GLY A 278 -2.77 8.32 6.65
CA GLY A 278 -2.92 9.66 6.08
C GLY A 278 -3.41 9.62 4.65
N LEU A 279 -3.26 10.76 3.97
CA LEU A 279 -3.73 10.97 2.61
C LEU A 279 -2.65 11.71 1.81
N ASP A 280 -2.28 11.16 0.65
CA ASP A 280 -1.54 11.86 -0.39
C ASP A 280 -2.50 12.20 -1.52
N PHE A 281 -2.26 13.34 -2.16
CA PHE A 281 -3.11 13.85 -3.22
C PHE A 281 -2.31 14.05 -4.49
N LEU A 282 -2.90 13.70 -5.61
CA LEU A 282 -2.37 14.01 -6.93
C LEU A 282 -3.43 14.76 -7.73
N LEU A 283 -3.01 15.74 -8.49
CA LEU A 283 -3.80 16.40 -9.52
C LEU A 283 -3.60 15.71 -10.88
N GLU A 284 -4.29 16.19 -11.89
CA GLU A 284 -4.15 15.75 -13.27
C GLU A 284 -2.66 15.63 -13.67
N ASN A 285 -2.33 14.65 -14.52
CA ASN A 285 -0.96 14.34 -14.93
C ASN A 285 -0.03 13.95 -13.78
N SER A 286 -0.58 13.41 -12.69
CA SER A 286 0.16 12.95 -11.51
C SER A 286 0.96 14.02 -10.77
N GLN A 287 0.57 15.29 -10.90
CA GLN A 287 1.19 16.37 -10.15
C GLN A 287 0.92 16.19 -8.64
N PRO A 288 1.95 16.06 -7.80
CA PRO A 288 1.76 15.96 -6.35
C PRO A 288 1.21 17.25 -5.76
N VAL A 289 0.35 17.12 -4.75
CA VAL A 289 -0.15 18.24 -3.94
C VAL A 289 0.66 18.30 -2.64
N SER A 290 1.38 19.38 -2.47
CA SER A 290 2.26 19.62 -1.31
C SER A 290 2.14 21.06 -0.81
N THR A 291 2.90 21.39 0.22
CA THR A 291 3.05 22.77 0.70
C THR A 291 3.54 23.67 -0.45
N GLY A 292 2.88 24.81 -0.66
CA GLY A 292 3.10 25.71 -1.79
C GLY A 292 2.41 25.28 -3.10
N HIS A 293 1.89 24.07 -3.18
CA HIS A 293 1.32 23.49 -4.40
C HIS A 293 -0.09 22.89 -4.18
N GLY A 294 -0.95 23.63 -3.48
CA GLY A 294 -2.37 23.33 -3.35
C GLY A 294 -2.81 22.71 -2.02
N LEU A 295 -1.89 22.32 -1.14
CA LEU A 295 -2.24 21.75 0.17
C LEU A 295 -2.91 22.78 1.07
N GLU A 296 -2.47 24.03 1.00
CA GLU A 296 -3.06 25.17 1.72
C GLU A 296 -4.51 25.42 1.32
N LYS A 297 -4.84 25.22 0.05
CA LYS A 297 -6.21 25.38 -0.46
C LYS A 297 -7.14 24.34 0.16
N ILE A 298 -6.67 23.09 0.33
CA ILE A 298 -7.43 22.05 1.05
C ILE A 298 -7.67 22.47 2.50
N GLN A 299 -6.64 23.01 3.18
CA GLN A 299 -6.75 23.49 4.55
C GLN A 299 -7.74 24.67 4.67
N GLU A 300 -7.68 25.60 3.73
CA GLU A 300 -8.59 26.75 3.67
C GLU A 300 -10.04 26.31 3.50
N ILE A 301 -10.31 25.40 2.58
CA ILE A 301 -11.66 24.85 2.37
C ILE A 301 -12.18 24.17 3.65
N ILE A 302 -11.33 23.44 4.39
CA ILE A 302 -11.71 22.82 5.66
C ILE A 302 -12.10 23.89 6.70
N LYS A 303 -11.34 25.00 6.80
CA LYS A 303 -11.60 26.10 7.74
C LYS A 303 -12.88 26.84 7.41
N ASN A 304 -13.12 27.11 6.13
CA ASN A 304 -14.26 27.90 5.64
C ASN A 304 -15.55 27.07 5.56
N GLY A 305 -15.45 25.74 5.74
CA GLY A 305 -16.55 24.80 5.59
C GLY A 305 -16.78 24.36 4.14
N PHE A 306 -17.39 23.20 4.00
CA PHE A 306 -17.66 22.61 2.68
C PHE A 306 -18.92 23.19 2.06
N GLY A 307 -18.94 23.26 0.74
CA GLY A 307 -20.16 23.46 -0.02
C GLY A 307 -21.19 22.35 0.26
N ARG A 308 -22.43 22.54 -0.15
CA ARG A 308 -23.47 21.53 -0.02
C ARG A 308 -23.10 20.29 -0.83
N ALA A 309 -23.38 19.11 -0.28
CA ALA A 309 -23.30 17.85 -1.00
C ALA A 309 -24.05 17.94 -2.34
N SER A 310 -23.56 17.26 -3.36
CA SER A 310 -24.23 17.20 -4.66
C SER A 310 -25.64 16.60 -4.51
N ARG A 311 -26.61 17.14 -5.27
CA ARG A 311 -27.95 16.56 -5.33
C ARG A 311 -27.96 15.15 -5.91
N GLN A 312 -27.01 14.85 -6.76
CA GLN A 312 -26.79 13.52 -7.34
C GLN A 312 -25.46 12.97 -6.85
N PRO A 313 -25.45 11.84 -6.13
CA PRO A 313 -24.21 11.18 -5.74
C PRO A 313 -23.44 10.74 -6.98
N GLY A 314 -22.11 10.76 -6.87
CA GLY A 314 -21.24 10.25 -7.91
C GLY A 314 -21.25 8.72 -7.98
N SER A 315 -20.77 8.20 -9.10
CA SER A 315 -20.60 6.75 -9.33
C SER A 315 -19.31 6.24 -8.66
N GLN A 316 -19.23 4.93 -8.50
CA GLN A 316 -17.99 4.24 -8.12
C GLN A 316 -17.82 3.00 -8.99
N ARG A 317 -16.61 2.79 -9.48
CA ARG A 317 -16.20 1.58 -10.20
C ARG A 317 -14.84 1.13 -9.74
N THR A 318 -14.52 -0.13 -9.90
CA THR A 318 -13.20 -0.69 -9.63
C THR A 318 -12.35 -0.72 -10.90
N PHE A 319 -11.06 -0.52 -10.74
CA PHE A 319 -10.06 -0.73 -11.78
C PHE A 319 -8.84 -1.45 -11.19
N HIS A 320 -8.37 -2.49 -11.84
CA HIS A 320 -7.23 -3.29 -11.41
C HIS A 320 -5.99 -2.92 -12.26
N PRO A 321 -5.08 -2.08 -11.77
CA PRO A 321 -3.99 -1.52 -12.57
C PRO A 321 -2.81 -2.46 -12.79
N LEU A 322 -2.66 -3.53 -12.01
CA LEU A 322 -1.44 -4.34 -11.92
C LEU A 322 -0.90 -4.81 -13.27
N GLU A 323 -1.76 -5.40 -14.12
CA GLU A 323 -1.33 -5.92 -15.42
C GLU A 323 -0.90 -4.79 -16.38
N SER A 324 -1.68 -3.71 -16.44
CA SER A 324 -1.35 -2.56 -17.28
C SER A 324 -0.11 -1.82 -16.79
N TYR A 325 0.04 -1.70 -15.47
CA TYR A 325 1.23 -1.14 -14.84
C TYR A 325 2.47 -1.98 -15.12
N ARG A 326 2.39 -3.31 -15.02
CA ARG A 326 3.48 -4.23 -15.36
C ARG A 326 3.88 -4.12 -16.82
N ALA A 327 2.90 -4.06 -17.73
CA ALA A 327 3.13 -4.02 -19.16
C ALA A 327 3.98 -2.81 -19.61
N GLN A 328 3.90 -1.67 -18.92
CA GLN A 328 4.69 -0.48 -19.27
C GLN A 328 6.22 -0.69 -19.10
N PHE A 329 6.63 -1.62 -18.20
CA PHE A 329 8.03 -1.88 -17.94
C PHE A 329 8.65 -2.88 -18.90
N SER A 330 7.86 -3.64 -19.67
CA SER A 330 8.34 -4.72 -20.53
C SER A 330 9.42 -4.26 -21.53
N LYS A 331 9.34 -3.00 -21.99
CA LYS A 331 10.32 -2.39 -22.88
C LYS A 331 11.69 -2.12 -22.23
N HIS A 332 11.77 -2.07 -20.90
CA HIS A 332 12.99 -1.79 -20.15
C HIS A 332 13.68 -3.05 -19.64
N PHE A 333 12.91 -4.13 -19.43
CA PHE A 333 13.42 -5.42 -18.96
C PHE A 333 13.70 -6.35 -20.13
N HIS A 334 14.63 -5.95 -21.02
CA HIS A 334 15.09 -6.79 -22.13
C HIS A 334 16.59 -6.58 -22.37
N ALA A 335 17.22 -7.53 -23.05
CA ALA A 335 18.64 -7.48 -23.43
C ALA A 335 19.59 -7.24 -22.23
N LEU A 336 19.20 -7.71 -21.05
CA LEU A 336 20.02 -7.62 -19.85
C LEU A 336 21.01 -8.79 -19.82
N ARG A 337 22.26 -8.52 -19.40
CA ARG A 337 23.22 -9.61 -19.12
C ARG A 337 22.72 -10.46 -17.94
N PRO A 338 23.10 -11.73 -17.85
CA PRO A 338 22.76 -12.57 -16.70
C PRO A 338 23.33 -11.95 -15.40
N LEU A 339 22.46 -11.45 -14.52
CA LEU A 339 22.82 -10.82 -13.25
C LEU A 339 22.14 -11.54 -12.09
N LYS A 340 22.83 -11.65 -10.96
CA LYS A 340 22.29 -12.11 -9.69
C LYS A 340 22.00 -10.92 -8.80
N ILE A 341 20.73 -10.65 -8.58
CA ILE A 341 20.22 -9.45 -7.94
C ILE A 341 19.57 -9.82 -6.62
N SER A 342 19.91 -9.11 -5.57
CA SER A 342 19.22 -9.24 -4.29
C SER A 342 18.39 -7.99 -4.02
N ILE A 343 17.10 -8.16 -3.68
CA ILE A 343 16.19 -7.05 -3.41
C ILE A 343 15.56 -7.18 -2.03
N ALA A 344 15.61 -6.12 -1.25
CA ALA A 344 14.90 -5.97 0.00
C ALA A 344 13.68 -5.07 -0.20
N CYS A 345 12.48 -5.65 -0.08
CA CYS A 345 11.20 -4.96 -0.26
C CYS A 345 10.14 -5.59 0.64
N SER A 346 9.34 -4.75 1.33
CA SER A 346 8.22 -5.18 2.16
C SER A 346 6.89 -5.28 1.39
N LEU A 347 6.80 -4.66 0.20
CA LEU A 347 5.57 -4.51 -0.57
C LEU A 347 5.29 -5.73 -1.45
N ARG A 348 4.18 -6.43 -1.18
CA ARG A 348 3.79 -7.61 -1.94
C ARG A 348 3.57 -7.32 -3.43
N LEU A 349 2.86 -6.24 -3.76
CA LEU A 349 2.57 -5.87 -5.16
C LEU A 349 3.84 -5.57 -5.97
N VAL A 350 4.87 -5.00 -5.35
CA VAL A 350 6.16 -4.72 -5.99
C VAL A 350 6.90 -6.03 -6.24
N ARG A 351 6.91 -6.95 -5.26
CA ARG A 351 7.49 -8.29 -5.42
C ARG A 351 6.83 -9.05 -6.57
N GLU A 352 5.49 -9.15 -6.58
CA GLU A 352 4.72 -9.81 -7.64
C GLU A 352 5.00 -9.20 -9.03
N THR A 353 5.18 -7.88 -9.09
CA THR A 353 5.52 -7.17 -10.33
C THR A 353 6.91 -7.56 -10.81
N LEU A 354 7.91 -7.51 -9.94
CA LEU A 354 9.30 -7.84 -10.28
C LEU A 354 9.46 -9.33 -10.59
N ASP A 355 8.88 -10.24 -9.81
CA ASP A 355 8.92 -11.68 -10.09
C ASP A 355 8.41 -11.97 -11.51
N SER A 356 7.30 -11.36 -11.90
CA SER A 356 6.75 -11.54 -13.24
C SER A 356 7.60 -10.90 -14.36
N LEU A 357 8.24 -9.74 -14.10
CA LEU A 357 9.13 -9.11 -15.08
C LEU A 357 10.40 -9.93 -15.29
N PHE A 358 10.91 -10.57 -14.22
CA PHE A 358 12.12 -11.38 -14.26
C PHE A 358 11.90 -12.82 -14.74
N GLU A 359 10.65 -13.33 -14.78
CA GLU A 359 10.33 -14.72 -15.14
C GLU A 359 10.95 -15.16 -16.48
N LYS A 360 11.06 -14.24 -17.45
CA LYS A 360 11.57 -14.52 -18.80
C LYS A 360 13.00 -14.06 -19.02
N LEU A 361 13.67 -13.56 -17.99
CA LEU A 361 15.04 -13.06 -18.06
C LEU A 361 16.04 -14.12 -17.61
N HIS A 362 17.27 -14.02 -18.10
CA HIS A 362 18.37 -14.84 -17.58
C HIS A 362 18.96 -14.32 -16.27
N CYS A 363 18.33 -13.31 -15.66
CA CYS A 363 18.71 -12.76 -14.37
C CYS A 363 18.12 -13.61 -13.23
N GLN A 364 18.84 -13.69 -12.10
CA GLN A 364 18.37 -14.37 -10.89
C GLN A 364 17.99 -13.34 -9.84
N LEU A 365 16.75 -13.41 -9.35
CA LEU A 365 16.23 -12.54 -8.32
C LEU A 365 16.19 -13.26 -6.97
N SER A 366 16.74 -12.64 -5.93
CA SER A 366 16.69 -13.11 -4.55
C SER A 366 16.06 -12.07 -3.64
N TRP A 367 15.18 -12.50 -2.74
CA TRP A 367 14.46 -11.60 -1.84
C TRP A 367 15.05 -11.60 -0.43
N VAL A 368 15.24 -10.40 0.13
CA VAL A 368 15.53 -10.20 1.55
C VAL A 368 14.28 -9.68 2.24
N ASP A 369 13.75 -10.46 3.18
CA ASP A 369 12.55 -10.06 3.93
C ASP A 369 12.87 -8.96 4.92
N ILE A 370 12.17 -7.84 4.79
CA ILE A 370 12.24 -6.70 5.70
C ILE A 370 10.82 -6.34 6.17
N PRO A 371 10.66 -5.91 7.44
CA PRO A 371 9.36 -5.53 7.95
C PRO A 371 8.90 -4.19 7.35
N HIS A 372 7.57 -4.01 7.24
CA HIS A 372 6.98 -2.72 6.93
C HIS A 372 7.12 -1.78 8.13
N GLN A 373 8.10 -0.88 8.08
CA GLN A 373 8.40 0.08 9.16
C GLN A 373 9.18 1.28 8.62
N LYS A 374 9.16 2.37 9.39
CA LYS A 374 10.03 3.51 9.08
C LYS A 374 11.49 3.06 9.05
N ARG A 375 12.17 3.36 7.96
CA ARG A 375 13.60 3.08 7.76
C ARG A 375 14.27 4.26 7.06
N ASP A 376 15.55 4.38 7.29
CA ASP A 376 16.41 5.30 6.55
C ASP A 376 17.30 4.46 5.62
N LEU A 377 16.91 4.42 4.33
CA LEU A 377 17.59 3.61 3.31
C LEU A 377 19.06 4.02 3.11
N LEU A 378 19.42 5.23 3.52
CA LEU A 378 20.74 5.82 3.31
C LEU A 378 21.63 5.76 4.54
N ASN A 379 21.08 5.38 5.66
CA ASN A 379 21.81 5.25 6.89
C ASN A 379 22.52 3.89 6.96
N PRO A 380 23.85 3.82 6.83
CA PRO A 380 24.57 2.55 6.90
C PRO A 380 24.38 1.81 8.23
N SER A 381 23.93 2.51 9.27
CA SER A 381 23.68 1.94 10.60
C SER A 381 22.23 1.44 10.78
N ASP A 382 21.34 1.66 9.80
CA ASP A 382 19.97 1.09 9.85
C ASP A 382 20.05 -0.45 9.84
N SER A 383 19.25 -1.09 10.69
CA SER A 383 19.27 -2.54 10.86
C SER A 383 18.94 -3.32 9.57
N ASN A 384 18.09 -2.78 8.71
CA ASN A 384 17.71 -3.40 7.44
C ASN A 384 18.81 -3.19 6.39
N VAL A 385 19.48 -2.01 6.41
CA VAL A 385 20.65 -1.75 5.56
C VAL A 385 21.79 -2.70 5.93
N LEU A 386 22.08 -2.86 7.21
CA LEU A 386 23.07 -3.83 7.70
C LEU A 386 22.71 -5.28 7.36
N LYS A 387 21.43 -5.63 7.45
CA LYS A 387 20.94 -6.96 7.05
C LYS A 387 21.20 -7.21 5.57
N MET A 388 20.89 -6.25 4.71
CA MET A 388 21.11 -6.33 3.26
C MET A 388 22.60 -6.43 2.94
N SER A 389 23.44 -5.60 3.54
CA SER A 389 24.89 -5.62 3.36
C SER A 389 25.50 -7.00 3.70
N ARG A 390 25.13 -7.58 4.85
CA ARG A 390 25.57 -8.92 5.24
C ARG A 390 25.09 -10.02 4.31
N HIS A 391 23.85 -9.92 3.84
CA HIS A 391 23.30 -10.88 2.89
C HIS A 391 24.10 -10.90 1.59
N LEU A 392 24.44 -9.73 1.05
CA LEU A 392 25.27 -9.62 -0.15
C LEU A 392 26.68 -10.17 0.06
N GLN A 393 27.31 -9.86 1.21
CA GLN A 393 28.64 -10.39 1.56
C GLN A 393 28.68 -11.91 1.70
N SER A 394 27.60 -12.54 2.08
CA SER A 394 27.49 -13.99 2.26
C SER A 394 27.15 -14.74 0.99
N GLY A 395 26.73 -14.05 -0.06
CA GLY A 395 26.29 -14.62 -1.33
C GLY A 395 27.17 -14.18 -2.50
N ASN A 396 26.83 -14.69 -3.68
CA ASN A 396 27.48 -14.28 -4.93
C ASN A 396 26.44 -13.49 -5.74
N PHE A 397 26.33 -12.19 -5.45
CA PHE A 397 25.43 -11.25 -6.09
C PHE A 397 26.20 -10.20 -6.86
N ASP A 398 25.65 -9.72 -7.98
CA ASP A 398 26.23 -8.62 -8.76
C ASP A 398 25.82 -7.26 -8.20
N LEU A 399 24.62 -7.16 -7.61
CA LEU A 399 24.13 -5.96 -6.95
C LEU A 399 23.04 -6.26 -5.93
N GLY A 400 22.83 -5.30 -5.06
CA GLY A 400 21.70 -5.26 -4.14
C GLY A 400 20.88 -3.98 -4.28
N MET A 401 19.57 -4.08 -3.97
CA MET A 401 18.66 -2.94 -3.95
C MET A 401 17.74 -3.02 -2.75
N MET A 402 17.52 -1.89 -2.07
CA MET A 402 16.44 -1.73 -1.10
C MET A 402 15.40 -0.75 -1.64
N ILE A 403 14.13 -1.12 -1.49
CA ILE A 403 12.98 -0.30 -1.91
C ILE A 403 12.21 0.13 -0.67
N ASP A 404 11.73 1.38 -0.66
CA ASP A 404 10.91 1.92 0.41
C ASP A 404 9.48 1.32 0.43
N ASP A 405 8.70 1.72 1.43
CA ASP A 405 7.31 1.26 1.59
C ASP A 405 6.30 1.98 0.68
N ASP A 406 6.78 2.80 -0.27
CA ASP A 406 5.98 3.52 -1.27
C ASP A 406 6.35 3.15 -2.73
N ASN A 407 7.40 2.35 -2.94
CA ASN A 407 8.00 2.07 -4.25
C ASN A 407 8.52 3.33 -4.99
N ARG A 408 8.82 4.40 -4.26
CA ARG A 408 9.30 5.67 -4.83
C ARG A 408 10.78 5.91 -4.63
N CYS A 409 11.31 5.45 -3.50
CA CYS A 409 12.69 5.67 -3.08
C CYS A 409 13.44 4.35 -3.04
N CYS A 410 14.71 4.36 -3.43
CA CYS A 410 15.53 3.16 -3.41
C CYS A 410 16.99 3.47 -3.09
N ALA A 411 17.68 2.47 -2.57
CA ALA A 411 19.12 2.49 -2.33
C ALA A 411 19.79 1.27 -2.96
N PHE A 412 20.98 1.46 -3.50
CA PHE A 412 21.74 0.40 -4.17
C PHE A 412 22.99 0.00 -3.37
N PHE A 413 23.38 -1.23 -3.57
CA PHE A 413 24.59 -1.83 -2.99
C PHE A 413 25.38 -2.49 -4.11
N ASN A 414 26.71 -2.38 -4.04
CA ASN A 414 27.57 -3.10 -4.93
C ASN A 414 27.69 -4.60 -4.56
N GLU A 415 28.43 -5.36 -5.35
CA GLU A 415 28.70 -6.79 -5.16
C GLU A 415 29.38 -7.12 -3.82
N SER A 416 30.11 -6.18 -3.22
CA SER A 416 30.73 -6.36 -1.89
C SER A 416 29.79 -6.02 -0.73
N GLY A 417 28.53 -5.66 -1.00
CA GLY A 417 27.54 -5.27 0.00
C GLY A 417 27.74 -3.85 0.56
N LYS A 418 28.51 -3.01 -0.12
CA LYS A 418 28.67 -1.60 0.27
C LYS A 418 27.49 -0.79 -0.25
N LEU A 419 26.83 -0.04 0.66
CA LEU A 419 25.82 0.94 0.30
C LEU A 419 26.43 2.03 -0.58
N LEU A 420 25.79 2.31 -1.71
CA LEU A 420 26.25 3.28 -2.70
C LEU A 420 25.66 4.67 -2.46
N PRO A 421 26.47 5.72 -2.54
CA PRO A 421 25.98 7.10 -2.49
C PRO A 421 25.07 7.41 -3.70
N HIS A 422 24.01 8.19 -3.49
CA HIS A 422 23.04 8.51 -4.56
C HIS A 422 23.66 9.24 -5.74
N HIS A 423 24.60 10.15 -5.53
CA HIS A 423 25.26 10.86 -6.62
C HIS A 423 25.94 9.89 -7.61
N GLN A 424 26.46 8.74 -7.15
CA GLN A 424 27.05 7.73 -8.02
C GLN A 424 25.96 7.04 -8.87
N ILE A 425 24.80 6.75 -8.28
CA ILE A 425 23.64 6.20 -9.02
C ILE A 425 23.11 7.23 -10.00
N SER A 426 22.92 8.49 -9.58
CA SER A 426 22.51 9.57 -10.47
C SER A 426 23.48 9.74 -11.64
N LYS A 427 24.80 9.65 -11.41
CA LYS A 427 25.82 9.76 -12.46
C LYS A 427 25.69 8.66 -13.52
N ILE A 428 25.46 7.40 -13.11
CA ILE A 428 25.22 6.28 -14.02
C ILE A 428 23.95 6.49 -14.83
N LEU A 429 22.85 6.85 -14.15
CA LEU A 429 21.56 7.08 -14.80
C LEU A 429 21.63 8.23 -15.80
N MET A 430 22.28 9.33 -15.44
CA MET A 430 22.45 10.47 -16.33
C MET A 430 23.32 10.10 -17.55
N LYS A 431 24.40 9.32 -17.38
CA LYS A 431 25.23 8.84 -18.49
C LYS A 431 24.43 7.96 -19.45
N ALA A 432 23.66 6.99 -18.92
CA ALA A 432 22.82 6.11 -19.73
C ALA A 432 21.78 6.92 -20.52
N LEU A 433 21.02 7.80 -19.85
CA LEU A 433 19.99 8.62 -20.49
C LEU A 433 20.55 9.66 -21.46
N ALA A 434 21.75 10.21 -21.21
CA ALA A 434 22.41 11.13 -22.13
C ALA A 434 22.81 10.48 -23.47
N SER A 435 22.97 9.16 -23.52
CA SER A 435 23.22 8.42 -24.75
C SER A 435 21.96 8.23 -25.59
N GLU A 436 20.79 8.21 -24.96
CA GLU A 436 19.50 7.94 -25.58
C GLU A 436 18.76 9.22 -26.00
N HIS A 437 19.07 10.36 -25.36
CA HIS A 437 18.38 11.64 -25.55
C HIS A 437 19.29 12.74 -26.13
N THR A 438 18.75 13.53 -27.04
CA THR A 438 19.42 14.73 -27.57
C THR A 438 19.46 15.85 -26.54
N ASP A 439 18.38 15.96 -25.74
CA ASP A 439 18.24 16.98 -24.71
C ASP A 439 18.84 16.47 -23.40
N LYS A 440 20.02 16.98 -23.04
CA LYS A 440 20.76 16.55 -21.85
C LYS A 440 20.50 17.51 -20.70
N VAL A 441 19.22 17.59 -20.29
CA VAL A 441 18.79 18.45 -19.18
C VAL A 441 18.44 17.57 -17.98
N PHE A 442 19.08 17.88 -16.85
CA PHE A 442 18.97 17.13 -15.60
C PHE A 442 18.66 18.05 -14.43
N ILE A 443 17.99 17.52 -13.42
CA ILE A 443 17.69 18.23 -12.18
C ILE A 443 18.27 17.43 -11.02
N LEU A 444 18.98 18.08 -10.11
CA LEU A 444 19.58 17.44 -8.94
C LEU A 444 19.31 18.27 -7.69
N ASP A 445 19.04 17.59 -6.56
CA ASP A 445 18.97 18.21 -5.25
C ASP A 445 20.37 18.69 -4.86
N GLN A 446 20.56 19.98 -4.63
CA GLN A 446 21.70 20.66 -3.98
C GLN A 446 23.06 19.93 -3.98
N GLU A 447 23.26 18.94 -4.85
CA GLU A 447 24.57 18.29 -4.92
C GLU A 447 25.59 19.27 -5.44
N PRO A 448 26.78 19.32 -4.83
CA PRO A 448 27.86 20.14 -5.35
C PRO A 448 28.10 19.79 -6.82
N GLN A 449 28.07 20.76 -7.70
CA GLN A 449 28.38 20.58 -9.13
C GLN A 449 29.74 19.90 -9.36
N GLU A 450 30.61 19.96 -8.37
CA GLU A 450 31.91 19.29 -8.33
C GLU A 450 31.83 17.77 -8.52
N ASN A 451 30.78 17.12 -8.01
CA ASN A 451 30.57 15.67 -8.17
C ASN A 451 30.24 15.28 -9.63
N PHE A 452 29.86 16.25 -10.45
CA PHE A 452 29.48 16.06 -11.85
C PHE A 452 30.38 16.81 -12.84
N ALA A 453 31.45 17.49 -12.36
CA ALA A 453 32.35 18.30 -13.17
C ALA A 453 33.03 17.51 -14.29
N ASP A 454 33.28 16.20 -14.08
CA ASP A 454 33.88 15.30 -15.05
C ASP A 454 32.89 14.70 -16.06
N THR A 455 31.59 14.98 -15.89
CA THR A 455 30.55 14.48 -16.78
C THR A 455 30.34 15.42 -17.95
N ALA A 456 30.75 14.99 -19.10
CA ALA A 456 30.52 15.44 -20.46
C ALA A 456 30.09 16.91 -20.74
N THR A 457 30.83 17.53 -21.64
CA THR A 457 30.46 18.78 -22.34
C THR A 457 29.05 18.71 -22.93
N GLY A 458 28.21 19.69 -22.57
CA GLY A 458 26.87 19.86 -23.13
C GLY A 458 25.72 19.45 -22.23
N TRP A 459 25.95 19.02 -20.99
CA TRP A 459 24.89 18.77 -20.02
C TRP A 459 24.42 20.08 -19.38
N LYS A 460 23.09 20.20 -19.21
CA LYS A 460 22.47 21.30 -18.44
C LYS A 460 21.94 20.72 -17.15
N ILE A 461 22.60 21.03 -16.05
CA ILE A 461 22.20 20.59 -14.72
C ILE A 461 21.58 21.77 -13.98
N HIS A 462 20.34 21.62 -13.53
CA HIS A 462 19.66 22.56 -12.67
C HIS A 462 19.59 21.96 -11.27
N SER A 463 19.99 22.73 -10.26
CA SER A 463 19.79 22.36 -8.86
C SER A 463 18.48 22.91 -8.34
N HIS A 464 17.81 22.13 -7.53
CA HIS A 464 16.62 22.59 -6.81
C HIS A 464 16.60 21.93 -5.43
N ASN A 465 15.82 22.53 -4.53
CA ASN A 465 15.56 21.98 -3.20
C ASN A 465 14.07 22.18 -2.92
N GLY A 466 13.37 21.16 -2.50
CA GLY A 466 11.95 21.27 -2.25
C GLY A 466 11.23 19.93 -2.10
N THR A 467 9.93 20.00 -2.21
CA THR A 467 9.00 18.89 -2.12
C THR A 467 9.00 18.02 -3.39
N LEU A 468 8.29 16.89 -3.37
CA LEU A 468 8.03 16.08 -4.56
C LEU A 468 7.33 16.88 -5.66
N ALA A 469 6.44 17.82 -5.29
CA ALA A 469 5.78 18.70 -6.25
C ALA A 469 6.76 19.69 -6.89
N ASP A 470 7.72 20.21 -6.14
CA ASP A 470 8.77 21.07 -6.70
C ASP A 470 9.60 20.33 -7.74
N SER A 471 10.03 19.10 -7.45
CA SER A 471 10.75 18.24 -8.40
C SER A 471 9.95 18.01 -9.68
N TYR A 472 8.66 17.69 -9.55
CA TYR A 472 7.74 17.53 -10.67
C TYR A 472 7.68 18.81 -11.53
N ILE A 473 7.47 19.96 -10.90
CA ILE A 473 7.32 21.26 -11.59
C ILE A 473 8.63 21.65 -12.30
N GLN A 474 9.77 21.47 -11.65
CA GLN A 474 11.05 21.75 -12.26
C GLN A 474 11.34 20.84 -13.48
N MET A 475 11.00 19.55 -13.38
CA MET A 475 11.10 18.64 -14.52
C MET A 475 10.25 19.11 -15.71
N GLN A 476 9.01 19.52 -15.45
CA GLN A 476 8.12 20.04 -16.49
C GLN A 476 8.64 21.37 -17.08
N LYS A 477 9.05 22.31 -16.24
CA LYS A 477 9.54 23.62 -16.63
C LYS A 477 10.77 23.54 -17.53
N HIS A 478 11.71 22.69 -17.19
CA HIS A 478 12.98 22.57 -17.90
C HIS A 478 12.98 21.46 -18.95
N GLN A 479 11.86 20.72 -19.09
CA GLN A 479 11.76 19.52 -19.95
C GLN A 479 12.90 18.54 -19.65
N ALA A 480 13.23 18.38 -18.36
CA ALA A 480 14.34 17.57 -17.93
C ALA A 480 14.09 16.08 -18.22
N VAL A 481 15.13 15.37 -18.62
CA VAL A 481 15.10 13.93 -18.92
C VAL A 481 15.04 13.13 -17.64
N TYR A 482 15.73 13.62 -16.61
CA TYR A 482 15.88 12.94 -15.33
C TYR A 482 15.98 13.96 -14.19
N ALA A 483 15.46 13.57 -13.02
CA ALA A 483 15.75 14.24 -11.77
C ALA A 483 16.17 13.22 -10.71
N GLY A 484 17.20 13.57 -9.93
CA GLY A 484 17.72 12.75 -8.84
C GLY A 484 17.78 13.52 -7.53
N SER A 485 17.44 12.87 -6.41
CA SER A 485 17.55 13.48 -5.09
C SER A 485 18.60 12.79 -4.23
N LEU A 486 19.12 13.52 -3.24
CA LEU A 486 20.02 13.00 -2.19
C LEU A 486 19.34 11.94 -1.31
N THR A 487 18.02 11.86 -1.36
CA THR A 487 17.21 10.97 -0.53
C THR A 487 16.79 9.68 -1.26
N GLY A 488 17.26 9.48 -2.51
CA GLY A 488 17.02 8.23 -3.26
C GLY A 488 15.78 8.22 -4.12
N TYR A 489 15.21 9.37 -4.40
CA TYR A 489 14.17 9.52 -5.39
C TYR A 489 14.78 9.76 -6.76
N HIS A 490 14.30 9.02 -7.78
CA HIS A 490 14.73 9.12 -9.16
C HIS A 490 13.51 9.26 -10.07
N TRP A 491 13.41 10.37 -10.80
CA TRP A 491 12.32 10.66 -11.74
C TRP A 491 12.81 10.56 -13.18
N PHE A 492 11.94 10.08 -14.05
CA PHE A 492 12.22 9.92 -15.47
C PHE A 492 11.12 10.59 -16.30
N ARG A 493 11.49 11.34 -17.35
CA ARG A 493 10.55 12.01 -18.25
C ARG A 493 9.66 11.06 -19.04
N GLU A 494 10.14 9.87 -19.36
CA GLU A 494 9.46 8.88 -20.19
C GLU A 494 8.19 8.30 -19.51
N MET A 495 8.15 8.32 -18.22
CA MET A 495 6.92 8.16 -17.44
C MET A 495 6.50 9.56 -16.98
N VAL A 496 5.20 9.85 -16.97
CA VAL A 496 4.74 11.10 -16.35
C VAL A 496 5.58 11.33 -15.10
N PRO A 497 6.17 12.51 -14.87
CA PRO A 497 7.22 12.69 -13.88
C PRO A 497 6.84 12.16 -12.50
N THR A 498 7.21 10.93 -12.23
CA THR A 498 7.00 10.25 -10.97
C THR A 498 8.25 9.46 -10.67
N CYS A 499 8.64 9.40 -9.41
CA CYS A 499 9.68 8.52 -8.97
C CYS A 499 9.15 7.09 -8.88
N ASP A 500 9.89 6.14 -9.46
CA ASP A 500 9.52 4.72 -9.46
C ASP A 500 10.77 3.85 -9.29
N ALA A 501 10.81 3.07 -8.22
CA ALA A 501 11.96 2.23 -7.90
C ALA A 501 12.14 1.07 -8.90
N ILE A 502 11.05 0.55 -9.49
CA ILE A 502 11.12 -0.50 -10.53
C ILE A 502 11.77 0.05 -11.79
N LEU A 503 11.38 1.27 -12.21
CA LEU A 503 11.98 1.91 -13.37
C LEU A 503 13.46 2.26 -13.11
N THR A 504 13.77 2.73 -11.91
CA THR A 504 15.14 3.00 -11.49
C THR A 504 16.01 1.73 -11.59
N LEU A 505 15.50 0.59 -11.09
CA LEU A 505 16.16 -0.70 -11.22
C LEU A 505 16.40 -1.05 -12.69
N ALA A 506 15.40 -0.89 -13.54
CA ALA A 506 15.51 -1.21 -14.96
C ALA A 506 16.66 -0.43 -15.66
N HIS A 507 16.74 0.88 -15.41
CA HIS A 507 17.81 1.72 -15.97
C HIS A 507 19.20 1.37 -15.40
N VAL A 508 19.29 1.05 -14.10
CA VAL A 508 20.55 0.59 -13.50
C VAL A 508 21.00 -0.75 -14.12
N LEU A 509 20.07 -1.70 -14.27
CA LEU A 509 20.39 -3.00 -14.90
C LEU A 509 20.79 -2.85 -16.37
N ALA A 510 20.11 -1.97 -17.11
CA ALA A 510 20.49 -1.65 -18.49
C ALA A 510 21.92 -1.07 -18.54
N ALA A 511 22.21 -0.08 -17.69
CA ALA A 511 23.55 0.52 -17.60
C ALA A 511 24.64 -0.51 -17.27
N LEU A 512 24.38 -1.43 -16.36
CA LEU A 512 25.29 -2.53 -16.02
C LEU A 512 25.46 -3.53 -17.16
N SER A 513 24.49 -3.65 -18.04
CA SER A 513 24.53 -4.62 -19.13
C SER A 513 25.37 -4.17 -20.35
N PHE A 514 25.85 -2.92 -20.36
CA PHE A 514 26.79 -2.43 -21.39
C PHE A 514 28.22 -2.91 -21.19
N SER A 515 28.54 -3.49 -20.04
CA SER A 515 29.88 -3.95 -19.69
C SER A 515 29.81 -5.23 -18.86
N ASP A 516 30.83 -6.08 -18.94
CA ASP A 516 31.00 -7.24 -18.06
C ASP A 516 31.64 -6.89 -16.71
N ALA A 517 32.02 -5.62 -16.52
CA ALA A 517 32.63 -5.14 -15.29
C ALA A 517 31.69 -5.28 -14.08
N PRO A 518 32.22 -5.51 -12.86
CA PRO A 518 31.45 -5.47 -11.63
C PRO A 518 30.91 -4.07 -11.35
N PHE A 519 29.83 -3.98 -10.56
CA PHE A 519 29.15 -2.71 -10.30
C PHE A 519 30.10 -1.64 -9.72
N SER A 520 31.00 -2.04 -8.83
CA SER A 520 32.01 -1.13 -8.25
C SER A 520 32.95 -0.50 -9.29
N GLU A 521 33.29 -1.21 -10.36
CA GLU A 521 34.12 -0.69 -11.46
C GLU A 521 33.34 0.24 -12.38
N VAL A 522 32.08 -0.10 -12.70
CA VAL A 522 31.19 0.76 -13.51
C VAL A 522 30.99 2.13 -12.84
N LEU A 523 30.98 2.17 -11.51
CA LEU A 523 30.88 3.41 -10.73
C LEU A 523 32.14 4.29 -10.81
N SER A 524 33.30 3.73 -11.07
CA SER A 524 34.58 4.44 -11.13
C SER A 524 34.91 4.99 -12.53
N GLN A 525 34.17 4.56 -13.54
CA GLN A 525 34.23 5.07 -14.92
C GLN A 525 33.32 6.29 -15.12
#